data_13463c1b387b20febae647b2eb48a20c
#
_entry.id   13463c1b387b20febae647b2eb48a20c
#
_cell.length_a   1.000
_cell.length_b   1.000
_cell.length_c   1.000
_cell.angle_alpha   90.00
_cell.angle_beta   90.00
_cell.angle_gamma   90.00
#
_symmetry.space_group_name_H-M   'P 1'
#
loop_
_entity.id
_entity.type
_entity.pdbx_description
1 polymer ?
#
loop_
_entity_poly.entity_id
_entity_poly.type
_entity_poly.pdbx_seq_one_letter_code
_entity_poly.pdbx_strand_id
1 'polypeptide(L)'
;AAANETAAVRNIGTNFETRPDFCGPAETMNMLLLGDTKVELGVQSTRNDIMQTMKRGHKVDDDGSANLALREAGLKVGFHMMPGLPGSSPQVDLEVFQELFSDSRFRPDYLKIYPTLVVEGTELYRQYLRGEYVPLGDDAAAELVSRIKEILPAYVRLQRVQRDIPA
;
A
#
# COMPACT_ATOMS: atom_id res chain seq x y z
N ALA A 1 0.22 -22.76 -12.43
CA ALA A 1 1.21 -22.32 -13.43
C ALA A 1 1.33 -23.34 -14.57
N ALA A 2 1.70 -24.62 -14.32
CA ALA A 2 2.01 -25.60 -15.37
C ALA A 2 0.92 -25.75 -16.46
N ALA A 3 -0.36 -25.83 -16.09
CA ALA A 3 -1.45 -25.91 -17.06
C ALA A 3 -1.57 -24.66 -17.94
N ASN A 4 -1.12 -23.50 -17.46
CA ASN A 4 -1.14 -22.25 -18.21
C ASN A 4 -0.06 -22.19 -19.31
N GLU A 5 1.05 -22.89 -19.15
CA GLU A 5 2.19 -22.86 -20.08
C GLU A 5 1.83 -23.40 -21.47
N THR A 6 0.94 -24.39 -21.53
CA THR A 6 0.52 -25.06 -22.76
C THR A 6 -0.91 -24.72 -23.18
N ALA A 7 -1.61 -23.86 -22.44
CA ALA A 7 -2.98 -23.48 -22.75
C ALA A 7 -3.05 -22.64 -24.05
N ALA A 8 -4.10 -22.86 -24.85
CA ALA A 8 -4.35 -22.08 -26.06
C ALA A 8 -4.64 -20.58 -25.73
N VAL A 9 -5.31 -20.34 -24.61
CA VAL A 9 -5.52 -19.01 -24.02
C VAL A 9 -4.85 -19.00 -22.67
N ARG A 10 -3.88 -18.09 -22.50
CA ARG A 10 -3.06 -18.03 -21.28
C ARG A 10 -3.45 -16.87 -20.39
N ASN A 11 -3.45 -17.10 -19.07
CA ASN A 11 -3.36 -16.02 -18.10
C ASN A 11 -1.92 -15.48 -18.13
N ILE A 12 -1.76 -14.22 -18.50
CA ILE A 12 -0.45 -13.55 -18.63
C ILE A 12 -0.02 -12.78 -17.38
N GLY A 13 -0.91 -12.62 -16.40
CA GLY A 13 -0.62 -11.90 -15.16
C GLY A 13 -1.58 -12.28 -14.06
N THR A 14 -1.01 -12.61 -12.91
CA THR A 14 -1.74 -12.80 -11.65
C THR A 14 -1.25 -11.76 -10.67
N ASN A 15 -2.14 -11.24 -9.84
CA ASN A 15 -1.83 -10.26 -8.82
C ASN A 15 -2.41 -10.70 -7.48
N PHE A 16 -1.56 -10.91 -6.49
CA PHE A 16 -1.98 -11.13 -5.12
C PHE A 16 -1.89 -9.83 -4.30
N GLU A 17 -2.79 -9.69 -3.35
CA GLU A 17 -2.77 -8.62 -2.37
C GLU A 17 -2.61 -9.23 -0.97
N THR A 18 -1.65 -8.74 -0.21
CA THR A 18 -1.36 -9.26 1.14
C THR A 18 -0.80 -8.18 2.06
N ARG A 19 -0.65 -8.53 3.33
CA ARG A 19 0.12 -7.73 4.28
C ARG A 19 1.60 -8.11 4.21
N PRO A 20 2.51 -7.18 4.50
CA PRO A 20 3.95 -7.43 4.45
C PRO A 20 4.43 -8.58 5.33
N ASP A 21 3.88 -8.73 6.53
CA ASP A 21 4.20 -9.81 7.47
C ASP A 21 3.77 -11.23 7.00
N PHE A 22 3.00 -11.31 5.91
CA PHE A 22 2.62 -12.56 5.22
C PHE A 22 3.35 -12.72 3.88
N CYS A 23 4.56 -12.21 3.76
CA CYS A 23 5.35 -12.21 2.54
C CYS A 23 6.77 -12.74 2.78
N GLY A 24 6.88 -13.78 3.58
CA GLY A 24 8.13 -14.51 3.81
C GLY A 24 8.53 -15.39 2.64
N PRO A 25 9.68 -16.08 2.71
CA PRO A 25 10.18 -16.93 1.62
C PRO A 25 9.21 -18.04 1.21
N ALA A 26 8.50 -18.65 2.17
CA ALA A 26 7.54 -19.72 1.89
C ALA A 26 6.30 -19.21 1.14
N GLU A 27 5.74 -18.07 1.57
CA GLU A 27 4.61 -17.42 0.93
C GLU A 27 4.99 -16.94 -0.47
N THR A 28 6.15 -16.32 -0.63
CA THR A 28 6.68 -15.88 -1.94
C THR A 28 6.86 -17.07 -2.89
N MET A 29 7.40 -18.21 -2.41
CA MET A 29 7.51 -19.42 -3.22
C MET A 29 6.14 -19.94 -3.66
N ASN A 30 5.15 -19.95 -2.77
CA ASN A 30 3.78 -20.35 -3.12
C ASN A 30 3.15 -19.43 -4.16
N MET A 31 3.36 -18.12 -4.07
CA MET A 31 2.90 -17.15 -5.08
C MET A 31 3.51 -17.48 -6.46
N LEU A 32 4.82 -17.73 -6.52
CA LEU A 32 5.49 -18.13 -7.77
C LEU A 32 4.92 -19.44 -8.34
N LEU A 33 4.70 -20.46 -7.50
CA LEU A 33 4.10 -21.73 -7.92
C LEU A 33 2.69 -21.57 -8.48
N LEU A 34 1.92 -20.60 -7.98
CA LEU A 34 0.60 -20.25 -8.49
C LEU A 34 0.67 -19.42 -9.80
N GLY A 35 1.85 -18.96 -10.20
CA GLY A 35 2.05 -18.16 -11.41
C GLY A 35 1.83 -16.67 -11.18
N ASP A 36 2.07 -16.19 -9.95
CA ASP A 36 1.99 -14.76 -9.65
C ASP A 36 3.05 -13.98 -10.40
N THR A 37 2.71 -12.77 -10.80
CA THR A 37 3.59 -11.86 -11.54
C THR A 37 3.73 -10.51 -10.84
N LYS A 38 2.81 -10.21 -9.92
CA LYS A 38 2.77 -8.97 -9.17
C LYS A 38 2.15 -9.18 -7.79
N VAL A 39 2.73 -8.60 -6.77
CA VAL A 39 2.16 -8.57 -5.43
C VAL A 39 1.90 -7.13 -5.00
N GLU A 40 0.74 -6.88 -4.42
CA GLU A 40 0.40 -5.61 -3.82
C GLU A 40 0.43 -5.74 -2.29
N LEU A 41 1.23 -4.91 -1.66
CA LEU A 41 1.44 -4.89 -0.22
C LEU A 41 0.63 -3.79 0.45
N GLY A 42 -0.11 -4.15 1.48
CA GLY A 42 -0.82 -3.21 2.32
C GLY A 42 0.10 -2.49 3.32
N VAL A 43 1.04 -1.67 2.83
CA VAL A 43 2.03 -0.92 3.62
C VAL A 43 1.36 0.14 4.48
N GLN A 44 0.51 0.97 3.91
CA GLN A 44 -0.29 2.05 4.49
C GLN A 44 0.51 3.29 4.87
N SER A 45 1.62 3.17 5.62
CA SER A 45 2.50 4.25 6.04
C SER A 45 3.90 3.72 6.31
N THR A 46 4.95 4.54 6.18
CA THR A 46 6.33 4.21 6.58
C THR A 46 6.63 4.63 8.03
N ARG A 47 5.60 4.93 8.84
CA ARG A 47 5.74 5.40 10.21
C ARG A 47 5.23 4.38 11.21
N ASN A 48 6.12 3.83 12.05
CA ASN A 48 5.76 2.83 13.06
C ASN A 48 4.77 3.37 14.11
N ASP A 49 4.85 4.63 14.50
CA ASP A 49 3.94 5.27 15.44
C ASP A 49 2.50 5.33 14.90
N ILE A 50 2.34 5.67 13.63
CA ILE A 50 1.04 5.63 12.93
C ILE A 50 0.53 4.20 12.82
N MET A 51 1.37 3.25 12.43
CA MET A 51 1.02 1.83 12.31
C MET A 51 0.58 1.24 13.66
N GLN A 52 1.23 1.64 14.74
CA GLN A 52 0.87 1.23 16.11
C GLN A 52 -0.47 1.82 16.52
N THR A 53 -0.72 3.10 16.26
CA THR A 53 -2.01 3.76 16.53
C THR A 53 -3.16 3.06 15.81
N MET A 54 -2.92 2.62 14.57
CA MET A 54 -3.87 1.87 13.75
C MET A 54 -3.98 0.39 14.14
N LYS A 55 -3.21 -0.08 15.11
CA LYS A 55 -3.12 -1.50 15.50
C LYS A 55 -2.87 -2.42 14.30
N ARG A 56 -1.99 -1.99 13.41
CA ARG A 56 -1.75 -2.64 12.11
C ARG A 56 -0.95 -3.89 12.37
N GLY A 57 -0.79 -4.75 12.81
CA GLY A 57 -0.17 -6.05 13.11
C GLY A 57 1.24 -6.27 12.54
N HIS A 58 1.78 -5.36 11.73
CA HIS A 58 3.13 -5.41 11.19
C HIS A 58 3.88 -4.10 11.42
N LYS A 59 5.18 -4.11 11.20
CA LYS A 59 6.08 -2.95 11.35
C LYS A 59 6.66 -2.55 10.00
N VAL A 60 7.20 -1.35 9.93
CA VAL A 60 7.86 -0.80 8.72
C VAL A 60 9.04 -1.67 8.25
N ASP A 61 9.73 -2.38 9.13
CA ASP A 61 10.79 -3.32 8.74
C ASP A 61 10.25 -4.53 7.99
N ASP A 62 9.02 -4.96 8.28
CA ASP A 62 8.34 -6.02 7.54
C ASP A 62 8.07 -5.57 6.09
N ASP A 63 7.72 -4.28 5.88
CA ASP A 63 7.50 -3.70 4.55
C ASP A 63 8.76 -3.80 3.68
N GLY A 64 9.91 -3.40 4.23
CA GLY A 64 11.20 -3.47 3.55
C GLY A 64 11.62 -4.90 3.25
N SER A 65 11.45 -5.80 4.21
CA SER A 65 11.79 -7.22 4.07
C SER A 65 10.93 -7.91 3.01
N ALA A 66 9.61 -7.67 3.03
CA ALA A 66 8.68 -8.19 2.03
C ALA A 66 9.00 -7.66 0.62
N ASN A 67 9.24 -6.35 0.49
CA ASN A 67 9.60 -5.75 -0.78
C ASN A 67 10.88 -6.37 -1.36
N LEU A 68 11.91 -6.56 -0.53
CA LEU A 68 13.16 -7.20 -0.94
C LEU A 68 12.91 -8.63 -1.43
N ALA A 69 12.22 -9.47 -0.63
CA ALA A 69 11.95 -10.86 -0.96
C ALA A 69 11.19 -11.01 -2.29
N LEU A 70 10.16 -10.19 -2.51
CA LEU A 70 9.38 -10.20 -3.75
C LEU A 70 10.19 -9.78 -4.96
N ARG A 71 11.02 -8.74 -4.82
CA ARG A 71 11.87 -8.26 -5.92
C ARG A 71 12.98 -9.25 -6.26
N GLU A 72 13.59 -9.89 -5.28
CA GLU A 72 14.58 -10.96 -5.50
C GLU A 72 13.94 -12.18 -6.19
N ALA A 73 12.66 -12.43 -5.93
CA ALA A 73 11.87 -13.46 -6.64
C ALA A 73 11.47 -13.06 -8.08
N GLY A 74 11.78 -11.84 -8.53
CA GLY A 74 11.45 -11.34 -9.86
C GLY A 74 10.00 -10.82 -9.99
N LEU A 75 9.26 -10.68 -8.90
CA LEU A 75 7.90 -10.18 -8.91
C LEU A 75 7.87 -8.64 -8.98
N LYS A 76 6.86 -8.10 -9.60
CA LYS A 76 6.53 -6.68 -9.53
C LYS A 76 5.83 -6.37 -8.20
N VAL A 77 6.16 -5.21 -7.61
CA VAL A 77 5.62 -4.85 -6.29
C VAL A 77 4.83 -3.56 -6.37
N GLY A 78 3.61 -3.60 -5.84
CA GLY A 78 2.76 -2.44 -5.64
C GLY A 78 2.56 -2.16 -4.15
N PHE A 79 2.48 -0.88 -3.78
CA PHE A 79 2.16 -0.48 -2.41
C PHE A 79 0.81 0.21 -2.34
N HIS A 80 0.02 -0.14 -1.32
CA HIS A 80 -1.16 0.60 -0.92
C HIS A 80 -0.78 1.56 0.20
N MET A 81 -0.98 2.84 -0.02
CA MET A 81 -0.67 3.90 0.92
C MET A 81 -1.95 4.64 1.34
N MET A 82 -2.04 4.98 2.61
CA MET A 82 -3.22 5.62 3.20
C MET A 82 -2.87 6.96 3.87
N PRO A 83 -2.85 8.07 3.14
CA PRO A 83 -2.72 9.39 3.77
C PRO A 83 -3.94 9.73 4.62
N GLY A 84 -3.73 10.55 5.65
CA GLY A 84 -4.78 10.98 6.58
C GLY A 84 -5.10 9.96 7.67
N LEU A 85 -4.22 9.02 7.98
CA LEU A 85 -4.38 8.09 9.11
C LEU A 85 -4.35 8.82 10.46
N PRO A 86 -5.02 8.29 11.51
CA PRO A 86 -4.92 8.81 12.87
C PRO A 86 -3.47 8.97 13.33
N GLY A 87 -3.13 10.14 13.84
CA GLY A 87 -1.76 10.49 14.22
C GLY A 87 -0.92 11.08 13.09
N SER A 88 -1.43 11.12 11.84
CA SER A 88 -0.78 11.78 10.72
C SER A 88 -1.25 13.21 10.50
N SER A 89 -0.58 13.91 9.62
CA SER A 89 -0.96 15.22 9.08
C SER A 89 -0.57 15.30 7.61
N PRO A 90 -1.10 16.25 6.82
CA PRO A 90 -0.70 16.40 5.41
C PRO A 90 0.80 16.55 5.20
N GLN A 91 1.49 17.20 6.13
CA GLN A 91 2.94 17.35 6.07
C GLN A 91 3.66 16.02 6.32
N VAL A 92 3.25 15.26 7.36
CA VAL A 92 3.79 13.94 7.67
C VAL A 92 3.52 12.96 6.53
N ASP A 93 2.32 12.98 5.97
CA ASP A 93 1.97 12.14 4.82
C ASP A 93 2.88 12.43 3.61
N LEU A 94 3.15 13.71 3.32
CA LEU A 94 4.06 14.06 2.23
C LEU A 94 5.49 13.53 2.49
N GLU A 95 5.98 13.64 3.72
CA GLU A 95 7.27 13.08 4.13
C GLU A 95 7.31 11.56 3.97
N VAL A 96 6.23 10.85 4.31
CA VAL A 96 6.08 9.41 4.06
C VAL A 96 6.25 9.07 2.58
N PHE A 97 5.64 9.83 1.68
CA PHE A 97 5.80 9.59 0.24
C PHE A 97 7.20 9.97 -0.28
N GLN A 98 7.86 10.98 0.30
CA GLN A 98 9.24 11.29 -0.01
C GLN A 98 10.17 10.15 0.42
N GLU A 99 10.00 9.63 1.65
CA GLU A 99 10.74 8.50 2.18
C GLU A 99 10.55 7.24 1.32
N LEU A 100 9.32 6.98 0.87
CA LEU A 100 8.96 5.83 0.04
C LEU A 100 9.84 5.71 -1.21
N PHE A 101 10.32 6.80 -1.76
CA PHE A 101 11.14 6.82 -2.97
C PHE A 101 12.61 7.14 -2.72
N SER A 102 12.96 7.76 -1.60
CA SER A 102 14.35 8.03 -1.22
C SER A 102 15.02 6.84 -0.54
N ASP A 103 14.29 6.10 0.31
CA ASP A 103 14.81 4.90 0.97
C ASP A 103 14.78 3.68 0.01
N SER A 104 15.94 3.06 -0.13
CA SER A 104 16.13 1.90 -1.03
C SER A 104 15.33 0.65 -0.60
N ARG A 105 14.91 0.56 0.66
CA ARG A 105 14.11 -0.54 1.17
C ARG A 105 12.72 -0.61 0.53
N PHE A 106 12.20 0.52 0.03
CA PHE A 106 10.85 0.62 -0.53
C PHE A 106 10.90 0.68 -2.07
N ARG A 107 10.64 1.80 -2.69
CA ARG A 107 10.66 2.05 -4.13
C ARG A 107 9.79 1.07 -4.94
N PRO A 108 8.46 1.04 -4.69
CA PRO A 108 7.55 0.14 -5.40
C PRO A 108 7.46 0.46 -6.89
N ASP A 109 7.12 -0.55 -7.72
CA ASP A 109 6.83 -0.37 -9.16
C ASP A 109 5.45 0.27 -9.37
N TYR A 110 4.50 -0.01 -8.48
CA TYR A 110 3.11 0.45 -8.56
C TYR A 110 2.67 1.10 -7.25
N LEU A 111 1.78 2.05 -7.36
CA LEU A 111 1.24 2.77 -6.21
C LEU A 111 -0.28 2.89 -6.30
N LYS A 112 -0.94 2.62 -5.19
CA LYS A 112 -2.33 2.99 -4.95
C LYS A 112 -2.37 3.93 -3.75
N ILE A 113 -3.09 5.04 -3.88
CA ILE A 113 -3.26 6.05 -2.82
C ILE A 113 -4.73 6.06 -2.42
N TYR A 114 -4.98 5.71 -1.17
CA TYR A 114 -6.31 5.65 -0.59
C TYR A 114 -6.41 6.64 0.58
N PRO A 115 -6.79 7.90 0.34
CA PRO A 115 -7.08 8.82 1.45
C PRO A 115 -8.01 8.16 2.45
N THR A 116 -7.70 8.30 3.74
CA THR A 116 -8.41 7.62 4.81
C THR A 116 -9.86 8.09 4.89
N LEU A 117 -10.80 7.15 4.84
CA LEU A 117 -12.23 7.41 4.98
C LEU A 117 -12.75 6.92 6.31
N VAL A 118 -13.68 7.68 6.87
CA VAL A 118 -14.43 7.28 8.07
C VAL A 118 -15.64 6.46 7.62
N VAL A 119 -15.62 5.17 7.94
CA VAL A 119 -16.70 4.24 7.56
C VAL A 119 -17.48 3.85 8.80
N GLU A 120 -18.81 3.95 8.73
CA GLU A 120 -19.71 3.58 9.82
C GLU A 120 -19.45 2.14 10.30
N GLY A 121 -19.57 1.92 11.61
CA GLY A 121 -19.33 0.62 12.24
C GLY A 121 -17.85 0.33 12.57
N THR A 122 -16.90 1.14 12.09
CA THR A 122 -15.47 0.97 12.40
C THR A 122 -15.08 1.65 13.72
N GLU A 123 -13.90 1.28 14.26
CA GLU A 123 -13.34 1.98 15.42
C GLU A 123 -12.98 3.44 15.08
N LEU A 124 -12.51 3.68 13.86
CA LEU A 124 -12.23 5.05 13.38
C LEU A 124 -13.48 5.93 13.37
N TYR A 125 -14.64 5.36 13.01
CA TYR A 125 -15.91 6.07 13.09
C TYR A 125 -16.28 6.44 14.53
N ARG A 126 -16.01 5.56 15.50
CA ARG A 126 -16.23 5.87 16.92
C ARG A 126 -15.30 6.98 17.41
N GLN A 127 -14.02 6.97 16.99
CA GLN A 127 -13.07 8.04 17.30
C GLN A 127 -13.52 9.38 16.70
N TYR A 128 -14.00 9.37 15.46
CA TYR A 128 -14.58 10.53 14.81
C TYR A 128 -15.78 11.10 15.60
N LEU A 129 -16.72 10.26 16.02
CA LEU A 129 -17.89 10.68 16.80
C LEU A 129 -17.49 11.25 18.17
N ARG A 130 -16.38 10.80 18.77
CA ARG A 130 -15.85 11.34 20.03
C ARG A 130 -14.98 12.58 19.85
N GLY A 131 -14.75 13.04 18.61
CA GLY A 131 -13.87 14.16 18.30
C GLY A 131 -12.37 13.85 18.47
N GLU A 132 -11.98 12.58 18.58
CA GLU A 132 -10.59 12.12 18.72
C GLU A 132 -9.87 12.03 17.38
N TYR A 133 -10.60 12.00 16.28
CA TYR A 133 -10.09 11.97 14.92
C TYR A 133 -10.86 12.94 14.03
N VAL A 134 -10.13 13.68 13.21
CA VAL A 134 -10.70 14.58 12.20
C VAL A 134 -10.19 14.13 10.82
N PRO A 135 -11.07 13.68 9.91
CA PRO A 135 -10.66 13.28 8.58
C PRO A 135 -10.17 14.48 7.76
N LEU A 136 -9.34 14.20 6.76
CA LEU A 136 -9.00 15.21 5.75
C LEU A 136 -10.27 15.63 5.02
N GLY A 137 -10.49 16.95 4.93
CA GLY A 137 -11.52 17.50 4.05
C GLY A 137 -11.14 17.31 2.58
N ASP A 138 -12.12 17.38 1.69
CA ASP A 138 -11.93 17.09 0.26
C ASP A 138 -10.85 17.95 -0.39
N ASP A 139 -10.84 19.25 -0.13
CA ASP A 139 -9.84 20.18 -0.67
C ASP A 139 -8.42 19.86 -0.16
N ALA A 140 -8.29 19.58 1.15
CA ALA A 140 -7.00 19.20 1.74
C ALA A 140 -6.48 17.84 1.20
N ALA A 141 -7.38 16.90 0.98
CA ALA A 141 -7.05 15.61 0.38
C ALA A 141 -6.63 15.77 -1.09
N ALA A 142 -7.33 16.61 -1.86
CA ALA A 142 -6.99 16.90 -3.26
C ALA A 142 -5.63 17.60 -3.38
N GLU A 143 -5.37 18.60 -2.54
CA GLU A 143 -4.08 19.30 -2.49
C GLU A 143 -2.94 18.34 -2.12
N LEU A 144 -3.11 17.51 -1.09
CA LEU A 144 -2.11 16.54 -0.68
C LEU A 144 -1.81 15.54 -1.81
N VAL A 145 -2.85 14.98 -2.44
CA VAL A 145 -2.68 14.05 -3.56
C VAL A 145 -1.97 14.72 -4.74
N SER A 146 -2.26 15.99 -5.03
CA SER A 146 -1.57 16.75 -6.08
C SER A 146 -0.08 16.85 -5.79
N ARG A 147 0.30 17.25 -4.58
CA ARG A 147 1.70 17.34 -4.15
C ARG A 147 2.41 16.00 -4.14
N ILE A 148 1.73 14.91 -3.73
CA ILE A 148 2.28 13.57 -3.83
C ILE A 148 2.57 13.20 -5.29
N LYS A 149 1.66 13.51 -6.22
CA LYS A 149 1.86 13.22 -7.65
C LYS A 149 3.05 13.96 -8.25
N GLU A 150 3.35 15.16 -7.79
CA GLU A 150 4.52 15.95 -8.26
C GLU A 150 5.87 15.29 -7.93
N ILE A 151 5.93 14.52 -6.84
CA ILE A 151 7.17 13.86 -6.38
C ILE A 151 7.31 12.42 -6.85
N LEU A 152 6.32 11.87 -7.58
CA LEU A 152 6.40 10.49 -8.06
C LEU A 152 7.50 10.32 -9.11
N PRO A 153 8.43 9.36 -8.92
CA PRO A 153 9.41 9.03 -9.94
C PRO A 153 8.76 8.52 -11.23
N ALA A 154 9.37 8.80 -12.37
CA ALA A 154 8.84 8.43 -13.68
C ALA A 154 8.65 6.92 -13.89
N TYR A 155 9.34 6.07 -13.13
CA TYR A 155 9.19 4.61 -13.22
C TYR A 155 7.97 4.05 -12.48
N VAL A 156 7.36 4.84 -11.57
CA VAL A 156 6.23 4.39 -10.75
C VAL A 156 4.93 4.54 -11.51
N ARG A 157 4.16 3.46 -11.57
CA ARG A 157 2.80 3.53 -12.10
C ARG A 157 1.79 3.78 -11.00
N LEU A 158 1.20 4.97 -10.98
CA LEU A 158 0.04 5.27 -10.14
C LEU A 158 -1.20 4.58 -10.74
N GLN A 159 -1.70 3.56 -10.04
CA GLN A 159 -2.81 2.74 -10.52
C GLN A 159 -4.17 3.30 -10.10
N ARG A 160 -4.23 3.85 -8.89
CA ARG A 160 -5.50 4.34 -8.31
C ARG A 160 -5.24 5.43 -7.28
N VAL A 161 -6.14 6.42 -7.24
CA VAL A 161 -6.16 7.54 -6.28
C VAL A 161 -7.54 7.59 -5.62
N GLN A 162 -8.24 6.60 -5.39
CA GLN A 162 -9.51 6.61 -4.68
C GLN A 162 -9.85 5.21 -4.19
N ARG A 163 -10.54 5.14 -3.07
CA ARG A 163 -11.11 3.90 -2.57
C ARG A 163 -12.51 3.73 -3.13
N ASP A 164 -12.81 2.55 -3.67
CA ASP A 164 -14.17 2.19 -4.01
C ASP A 164 -14.96 2.03 -2.71
N ILE A 165 -16.02 2.82 -2.54
CA ILE A 165 -16.99 2.67 -1.47
C ILE A 165 -18.13 1.85 -2.08
N PRO A 166 -18.49 0.69 -1.53
CA PRO A 166 -19.70 0.01 -1.95
C PRO A 166 -20.90 0.95 -1.76
N ALA A 167 -21.73 1.07 -2.78
CA ALA A 167 -22.97 1.85 -2.72
C ALA A 167 -23.98 1.21 -1.75
#